data_7d0f014ed67b3312c81821493ce40960
#
_entry.id   7d0f014ed67b3312c81821493ce40960
#
_cell.length_a   1.000
_cell.length_b   1.000
_cell.length_c   1.000
_cell.angle_alpha   90.00
_cell.angle_beta   90.00
_cell.angle_gamma   90.00
#
_symmetry.space_group_name_H-M   'P 1'
#
loop_
_entity.id
_entity.type
_entity.pdbx_description
1 polymer ?
#
loop_
_entity_poly.entity_id
_entity_poly.type
_entity_poly.pdbx_seq_one_letter_code
_entity_poly.pdbx_strand_id
1 'polypeptide(L)'
;MKYLAATVEMADAIYNILHTTIRAVYPKYYPKEVTDFFCRHHSREHILEGIASGNMGVLTDRELIIGTGCYDGNHITGVYVLPDYQKQGCGSKIMDCLETEISKKYDTVLLDASLSAVCFYEHRGYKTVGHGIYKLQNDVKLVYEIMKKKLAAI
;
A
#
# COMPACT_ATOMS: atom_id res chain seq x y z
N MET A 1 -12.25 -2.61 -14.65
CA MET A 1 -11.74 -2.31 -13.30
C MET A 1 -12.10 -0.90 -12.90
N LYS A 2 -12.58 -0.72 -11.67
CA LYS A 2 -12.93 0.59 -11.12
C LYS A 2 -12.28 0.78 -9.75
N TYR A 3 -11.83 1.99 -9.47
CA TYR A 3 -11.33 2.38 -8.15
C TYR A 3 -12.41 3.19 -7.44
N LEU A 4 -12.82 2.73 -6.26
CA LEU A 4 -13.93 3.27 -5.50
C LEU A 4 -13.49 3.61 -4.07
N ALA A 5 -14.16 4.59 -3.46
CA ALA A 5 -13.97 4.84 -2.02
C ALA A 5 -14.40 3.60 -1.22
N ALA A 6 -13.59 3.23 -0.23
CA ALA A 6 -13.91 2.09 0.63
C ALA A 6 -15.05 2.43 1.59
N THR A 7 -15.92 1.45 1.81
CA THR A 7 -17.01 1.53 2.78
C THR A 7 -16.83 0.48 3.87
N VAL A 8 -17.52 0.64 4.98
CA VAL A 8 -17.42 -0.27 6.14
C VAL A 8 -17.72 -1.73 5.75
N GLU A 9 -18.67 -1.93 4.84
CA GLU A 9 -19.06 -3.25 4.34
C GLU A 9 -17.93 -3.97 3.59
N MET A 10 -16.94 -3.22 3.11
CA MET A 10 -15.79 -3.76 2.39
C MET A 10 -14.62 -4.16 3.31
N ALA A 11 -14.74 -3.91 4.61
CA ALA A 11 -13.63 -4.11 5.55
C ALA A 11 -13.11 -5.55 5.58
N ASP A 12 -13.97 -6.55 5.51
CA ASP A 12 -13.56 -7.96 5.51
C ASP A 12 -12.81 -8.32 4.22
N ALA A 13 -13.25 -7.82 3.08
CA ALA A 13 -12.58 -8.02 1.80
C ALA A 13 -11.20 -7.35 1.81
N ILE A 14 -11.08 -6.14 2.33
CA ILE A 14 -9.81 -5.42 2.47
C ILE A 14 -8.86 -6.20 3.40
N TYR A 15 -9.35 -6.64 4.54
CA TYR A 15 -8.57 -7.48 5.46
C TYR A 15 -8.01 -8.71 4.76
N ASN A 16 -8.84 -9.42 4.00
CA ASN A 16 -8.43 -10.59 3.26
C ASN A 16 -7.33 -10.27 2.23
N ILE A 17 -7.46 -9.17 1.49
CA ILE A 17 -6.46 -8.73 0.51
C ILE A 17 -5.12 -8.48 1.19
N LEU A 18 -5.12 -7.70 2.26
CA LEU A 18 -3.90 -7.34 2.99
C LEU A 18 -3.19 -8.58 3.53
N HIS A 19 -3.89 -9.43 4.25
CA HIS A 19 -3.30 -10.60 4.89
C HIS A 19 -2.88 -11.67 3.89
N THR A 20 -3.67 -11.93 2.85
CA THR A 20 -3.31 -12.87 1.79
C THR A 20 -2.05 -12.42 1.06
N THR A 21 -2.00 -11.14 0.69
CA THR A 21 -0.87 -10.58 -0.06
C THR A 21 0.40 -10.55 0.78
N ILE A 22 0.32 -10.07 2.01
CA ILE A 22 1.48 -10.01 2.92
C ILE A 22 2.06 -11.40 3.13
N ARG A 23 1.23 -12.39 3.42
CA ARG A 23 1.68 -13.78 3.66
C ARG A 23 2.23 -14.47 2.42
N ALA A 24 1.77 -14.10 1.24
CA ALA A 24 2.27 -14.66 -0.02
C ALA A 24 3.59 -14.04 -0.47
N VAL A 25 3.77 -12.73 -0.27
CA VAL A 25 4.88 -11.97 -0.86
C VAL A 25 6.01 -11.72 0.13
N TYR A 26 5.72 -11.26 1.34
CA TYR A 26 6.73 -10.79 2.30
C TYR A 26 7.72 -11.86 2.78
N PRO A 27 7.35 -13.14 2.94
CA PRO A 27 8.32 -14.17 3.35
C PRO A 27 9.49 -14.34 2.38
N LYS A 28 9.34 -13.92 1.14
CA LYS A 28 10.42 -13.96 0.13
C LYS A 28 11.48 -12.89 0.36
N TYR A 29 11.18 -11.85 1.13
CA TYR A 29 12.03 -10.67 1.33
C TYR A 29 12.40 -10.43 2.79
N TYR A 30 11.61 -10.95 3.72
CA TYR A 30 11.72 -10.66 5.15
C TYR A 30 11.62 -11.91 6.00
N PRO A 31 12.22 -11.91 7.20
CA PRO A 31 11.98 -12.98 8.18
C PRO A 31 10.54 -12.98 8.68
N LYS A 32 10.14 -14.11 9.28
CA LYS A 32 8.76 -14.35 9.75
C LYS A 32 8.23 -13.25 10.68
N GLU A 33 9.09 -12.73 11.56
CA GLU A 33 8.72 -11.68 12.52
C GLU A 33 8.21 -10.41 11.82
N VAL A 34 8.79 -10.08 10.66
CA VAL A 34 8.35 -8.92 9.87
C VAL A 34 6.97 -9.19 9.25
N THR A 35 6.76 -10.37 8.69
CA THR A 35 5.46 -10.76 8.14
C THR A 35 4.38 -10.70 9.23
N ASP A 36 4.66 -11.25 10.40
CA ASP A 36 3.73 -11.25 11.54
C ASP A 36 3.45 -9.81 12.02
N PHE A 37 4.47 -8.95 12.03
CA PHE A 37 4.30 -7.54 12.37
C PHE A 37 3.32 -6.84 11.43
N PHE A 38 3.49 -7.00 10.12
CA PHE A 38 2.60 -6.38 9.14
C PHE A 38 1.17 -6.92 9.25
N CYS A 39 1.00 -8.21 9.50
CA CYS A 39 -0.32 -8.78 9.69
C CYS A 39 -1.01 -8.20 10.94
N ARG A 40 -0.28 -7.99 12.04
CA ARG A 40 -0.84 -7.34 13.24
C ARG A 40 -1.12 -5.86 13.03
N HIS A 41 -0.26 -5.16 12.28
CA HIS A 41 -0.44 -3.74 11.96
C HIS A 41 -1.72 -3.51 11.16
N HIS A 42 -2.02 -4.38 10.20
CA HIS A 42 -3.24 -4.33 9.40
C HIS A 42 -4.38 -5.08 10.05
N SER A 43 -4.72 -4.70 11.28
CA SER A 43 -5.87 -5.21 12.00
C SER A 43 -7.18 -4.70 11.40
N ARG A 44 -8.29 -5.36 11.73
CA ARG A 44 -9.62 -4.88 11.34
C ARG A 44 -9.88 -3.45 11.82
N GLU A 45 -9.47 -3.13 13.06
CA GLU A 45 -9.62 -1.79 13.63
C GLU A 45 -8.85 -0.75 12.83
N HIS A 46 -7.62 -1.04 12.46
CA HIS A 46 -6.80 -0.16 11.64
C HIS A 46 -7.42 0.08 10.25
N ILE A 47 -7.98 -0.96 9.65
CA ILE A 47 -8.70 -0.86 8.37
C ILE A 47 -9.92 0.05 8.51
N LEU A 48 -10.70 -0.13 9.56
CA LEU A 48 -11.88 0.71 9.82
C LEU A 48 -11.52 2.18 10.04
N GLU A 49 -10.40 2.46 10.71
CA GLU A 49 -9.87 3.82 10.85
C GLU A 49 -9.51 4.42 9.48
N GLY A 50 -8.84 3.65 8.63
CA GLY A 50 -8.52 4.08 7.27
C GLY A 50 -9.77 4.38 6.44
N ILE A 51 -10.78 3.55 6.53
CA ILE A 51 -12.07 3.78 5.86
C ILE A 51 -12.72 5.07 6.38
N ALA A 52 -12.75 5.25 7.69
CA ALA A 52 -13.33 6.43 8.33
C ALA A 52 -12.62 7.73 7.94
N SER A 53 -11.32 7.68 7.64
CA SER A 53 -10.55 8.84 7.19
C SER A 53 -11.00 9.37 5.81
N GLY A 54 -11.67 8.53 5.01
CA GLY A 54 -12.07 8.85 3.65
C GLY A 54 -10.96 8.67 2.61
N ASN A 55 -9.77 8.24 3.03
CA ASN A 55 -8.58 8.16 2.17
C ASN A 55 -8.24 6.73 1.73
N MET A 56 -9.09 5.78 2.03
CA MET A 56 -8.94 4.39 1.60
C MET A 56 -9.88 4.08 0.45
N GLY A 57 -9.36 3.39 -0.54
CA GLY A 57 -10.14 2.94 -1.69
C GLY A 57 -9.89 1.48 -2.02
N VAL A 58 -10.72 0.95 -2.89
CA VAL A 58 -10.62 -0.42 -3.39
C VAL A 58 -10.62 -0.43 -4.90
N LEU A 59 -9.85 -1.35 -5.48
CA LEU A 59 -9.90 -1.65 -6.91
C LEU A 59 -10.79 -2.88 -7.11
N THR A 60 -11.78 -2.74 -7.98
CA THR A 60 -12.69 -3.84 -8.31
C THR A 60 -12.48 -4.31 -9.74
N ASP A 61 -12.58 -5.62 -9.95
CA ASP A 61 -12.74 -6.23 -11.25
C ASP A 61 -14.11 -6.90 -11.28
N ARG A 62 -15.02 -6.33 -12.06
CA ARG A 62 -16.45 -6.66 -12.00
C ARG A 62 -16.98 -6.41 -10.58
N GLU A 63 -17.44 -7.43 -9.88
CA GLU A 63 -17.94 -7.32 -8.50
C GLU A 63 -16.91 -7.73 -7.44
N LEU A 64 -15.72 -8.20 -7.86
CA LEU A 64 -14.69 -8.68 -6.95
C LEU A 64 -13.74 -7.56 -6.57
N ILE A 65 -13.49 -7.38 -5.27
CA ILE A 65 -12.47 -6.48 -4.76
C ILE A 65 -11.12 -7.19 -4.84
N ILE A 66 -10.18 -6.62 -5.62
CA ILE A 66 -8.91 -7.26 -5.92
C ILE A 66 -7.69 -6.49 -5.41
N GLY A 67 -7.88 -5.26 -4.99
CA GLY A 67 -6.81 -4.42 -4.48
C GLY A 67 -7.34 -3.31 -3.60
N THR A 68 -6.41 -2.67 -2.87
CA THR A 68 -6.74 -1.53 -2.01
C THR A 68 -5.57 -0.54 -1.98
N GLY A 69 -5.90 0.72 -1.77
CA GLY A 69 -4.93 1.80 -1.60
C GLY A 69 -5.36 2.75 -0.50
N CYS A 70 -4.38 3.35 0.17
CA CYS A 70 -4.64 4.31 1.24
C CYS A 70 -3.55 5.37 1.26
N TYR A 71 -3.91 6.58 1.67
CA TYR A 71 -2.95 7.68 1.85
C TYR A 71 -3.32 8.54 3.06
N ASP A 72 -2.36 9.29 3.56
CA ASP A 72 -2.53 10.27 4.63
C ASP A 72 -1.69 11.51 4.27
N GLY A 73 -2.35 12.64 4.06
CA GLY A 73 -1.70 13.84 3.53
C GLY A 73 -1.07 13.57 2.16
N ASN A 74 0.25 13.75 2.05
CA ASN A 74 1.00 13.41 0.84
C ASN A 74 1.74 12.07 0.93
N HIS A 75 1.46 11.25 1.94
CA HIS A 75 2.02 9.93 2.12
C HIS A 75 1.07 8.86 1.61
N ILE A 76 1.56 7.98 0.74
CA ILE A 76 0.86 6.74 0.42
C ILE A 76 1.22 5.72 1.51
N THR A 77 0.21 5.24 2.21
CA THR A 77 0.38 4.38 3.39
C THR A 77 0.13 2.91 3.11
N GLY A 78 -0.40 2.56 1.95
CA GLY A 78 -0.58 1.18 1.57
C GLY A 78 -1.08 1.03 0.15
N VAL A 79 -0.53 0.07 -0.59
CA VAL A 79 -1.00 -0.38 -1.90
C VAL A 79 -0.85 -1.89 -1.93
N TYR A 80 -1.95 -2.60 -2.05
CA TYR A 80 -1.96 -4.06 -2.05
C TYR A 80 -2.87 -4.57 -3.16
N VAL A 81 -2.39 -5.57 -3.89
CA VAL A 81 -3.14 -6.27 -4.95
C VAL A 81 -3.04 -7.76 -4.68
N LEU A 82 -4.16 -8.47 -4.76
CA LEU A 82 -4.18 -9.92 -4.61
C LEU A 82 -3.14 -10.57 -5.53
N PRO A 83 -2.41 -11.60 -5.08
CA PRO A 83 -1.33 -12.21 -5.86
C PRO A 83 -1.72 -12.59 -7.29
N ASP A 84 -2.90 -13.17 -7.48
CA ASP A 84 -3.37 -13.61 -8.79
C ASP A 84 -3.66 -12.47 -9.77
N TYR A 85 -3.75 -11.24 -9.26
CA TYR A 85 -4.00 -10.03 -10.06
C TYR A 85 -2.77 -9.14 -10.20
N GLN A 86 -1.62 -9.54 -9.66
CA GLN A 86 -0.38 -8.79 -9.79
C GLN A 86 0.19 -8.89 -11.20
N LYS A 87 1.06 -7.95 -11.56
CA LYS A 87 1.71 -7.84 -12.88
C LYS A 87 0.73 -7.66 -14.05
N GLN A 88 -0.45 -7.11 -13.78
CA GLN A 88 -1.50 -6.85 -14.76
C GLN A 88 -1.91 -5.36 -14.79
N GLY A 89 -1.09 -4.49 -14.19
CA GLY A 89 -1.35 -3.07 -14.14
C GLY A 89 -2.29 -2.62 -13.01
N CYS A 90 -2.73 -3.52 -12.15
CA CYS A 90 -3.65 -3.18 -11.05
C CYS A 90 -3.04 -2.22 -10.04
N GLY A 91 -1.80 -2.47 -9.63
CA GLY A 91 -1.07 -1.58 -8.73
C GLY A 91 -0.88 -0.19 -9.32
N SER A 92 -0.55 -0.11 -10.60
CA SER A 92 -0.42 1.17 -11.31
C SER A 92 -1.73 1.94 -11.34
N LYS A 93 -2.84 1.26 -11.54
CA LYS A 93 -4.16 1.90 -11.55
C LYS A 93 -4.53 2.48 -10.17
N ILE A 94 -4.23 1.76 -9.10
CA ILE A 94 -4.41 2.25 -7.73
C ILE A 94 -3.54 3.49 -7.52
N MET A 95 -2.26 3.43 -7.88
CA MET A 95 -1.32 4.54 -7.74
C MET A 95 -1.77 5.78 -8.52
N ASP A 96 -2.27 5.61 -9.73
CA ASP A 96 -2.79 6.74 -10.53
C ASP A 96 -3.90 7.47 -9.77
N CYS A 97 -4.81 6.74 -9.15
CA CYS A 97 -5.89 7.33 -8.36
C CYS A 97 -5.37 8.03 -7.10
N LEU A 98 -4.46 7.41 -6.36
CA LEU A 98 -3.86 8.00 -5.15
C LEU A 98 -3.06 9.27 -5.48
N GLU A 99 -2.21 9.21 -6.50
CA GLU A 99 -1.41 10.36 -6.94
C GLU A 99 -2.31 11.51 -7.41
N THR A 100 -3.41 11.21 -8.10
CA THR A 100 -4.39 12.22 -8.54
C THR A 100 -5.03 12.90 -7.33
N GLU A 101 -5.46 12.16 -6.32
CA GLU A 101 -6.04 12.76 -5.12
C GLU A 101 -5.03 13.62 -4.35
N ILE A 102 -3.82 13.12 -4.18
CA ILE A 102 -2.76 13.83 -3.48
C ILE A 102 -2.38 15.12 -4.23
N SER A 103 -2.34 15.08 -5.58
CA SER A 103 -1.97 16.22 -6.41
C SER A 103 -2.89 17.44 -6.27
N LYS A 104 -4.09 17.24 -5.75
CA LYS A 104 -5.02 18.34 -5.49
C LYS A 104 -4.52 19.32 -4.42
N LYS A 105 -3.63 18.85 -3.54
CA LYS A 105 -3.13 19.64 -2.40
C LYS A 105 -1.61 19.67 -2.29
N TYR A 106 -0.90 18.75 -2.92
CA TYR A 106 0.55 18.59 -2.77
C TYR A 106 1.21 18.37 -4.14
N ASP A 107 2.43 18.84 -4.28
CA ASP A 107 3.24 18.64 -5.49
C ASP A 107 4.20 17.45 -5.38
N THR A 108 4.23 16.79 -4.24
CA THR A 108 5.16 15.72 -3.93
C THR A 108 4.47 14.60 -3.16
N VAL A 109 4.79 13.35 -3.52
CA VAL A 109 4.33 12.15 -2.82
C VAL A 109 5.51 11.47 -2.16
N LEU A 110 5.29 11.02 -0.94
CA LEU A 110 6.22 10.20 -0.16
C LEU A 110 5.59 8.84 0.13
N LEU A 111 6.43 7.83 0.24
CA LEU A 111 6.01 6.51 0.73
C LEU A 111 7.18 5.77 1.35
N ASP A 112 6.87 4.81 2.20
CA ASP A 112 7.82 3.86 2.77
C ASP A 112 7.64 2.54 2.03
N ALA A 113 8.60 2.23 1.16
CA ALA A 113 8.53 1.05 0.30
C ALA A 113 9.06 -0.18 1.02
N SER A 114 8.24 -1.24 1.09
CA SER A 114 8.78 -2.55 1.45
C SER A 114 9.76 -3.02 0.37
N LEU A 115 10.72 -3.86 0.74
CA LEU A 115 11.74 -4.34 -0.20
C LEU A 115 11.13 -5.06 -1.41
N SER A 116 9.95 -5.65 -1.24
CA SER A 116 9.23 -6.31 -2.32
C SER A 116 8.70 -5.36 -3.41
N ALA A 117 8.57 -4.07 -3.11
CA ALA A 117 7.89 -3.10 -3.97
C ALA A 117 8.79 -2.02 -4.54
N VAL A 118 10.07 -1.96 -4.13
CA VAL A 118 11.00 -0.89 -4.54
C VAL A 118 11.06 -0.75 -6.07
N CYS A 119 11.25 -1.85 -6.79
CA CYS A 119 11.34 -1.81 -8.26
C CYS A 119 10.06 -1.29 -8.90
N PHE A 120 8.91 -1.66 -8.36
CA PHE A 120 7.61 -1.16 -8.84
C PHE A 120 7.54 0.37 -8.73
N TYR A 121 7.93 0.93 -7.60
CA TYR A 121 7.91 2.37 -7.41
C TYR A 121 8.96 3.09 -8.23
N GLU A 122 10.16 2.52 -8.38
CA GLU A 122 11.19 3.09 -9.26
C GLU A 122 10.70 3.23 -10.70
N HIS A 123 10.02 2.22 -11.23
CA HIS A 123 9.44 2.27 -12.58
C HIS A 123 8.35 3.35 -12.71
N ARG A 124 7.75 3.77 -11.62
CA ARG A 124 6.77 4.86 -11.61
C ARG A 124 7.41 6.24 -11.41
N GLY A 125 8.73 6.32 -11.31
CA GLY A 125 9.45 7.58 -11.17
C GLY A 125 9.74 7.99 -9.73
N TYR A 126 9.51 7.11 -8.75
CA TYR A 126 9.92 7.34 -7.37
C TYR A 126 11.43 7.14 -7.23
N LYS A 127 12.05 7.95 -6.38
CA LYS A 127 13.47 7.84 -6.05
C LYS A 127 13.65 7.66 -4.56
N THR A 128 14.56 6.79 -4.18
CA THR A 128 14.94 6.59 -2.78
C THR A 128 15.64 7.83 -2.26
N VAL A 129 15.14 8.41 -1.18
CA VAL A 129 15.70 9.58 -0.50
C VAL A 129 16.25 9.23 0.88
N GLY A 130 16.02 8.02 1.36
CA GLY A 130 16.51 7.54 2.65
C GLY A 130 16.08 6.11 2.91
N HIS A 131 16.51 5.61 4.05
CA HIS A 131 16.17 4.26 4.52
C HIS A 131 15.64 4.34 5.94
N GLY A 132 14.64 3.52 6.25
CA GLY A 132 14.12 3.37 7.58
C GLY A 132 14.45 2.00 8.16
N ILE A 133 14.63 1.96 9.47
CA ILE A 133 14.81 0.72 10.22
C ILE A 133 13.87 0.75 11.41
N TYR A 134 13.04 -0.27 11.52
CA TYR A 134 12.15 -0.46 12.66
C TYR A 134 12.58 -1.73 13.40
N LYS A 135 12.91 -1.61 14.68
CA LYS A 135 13.31 -2.76 15.49
C LYS A 135 12.10 -3.54 15.98
N LEU A 136 12.09 -4.81 15.70
CA LEU A 136 11.10 -5.77 16.16
C LEU A 136 11.66 -6.63 17.30
N GLN A 137 10.90 -7.62 17.73
CA GLN A 137 11.33 -8.59 18.72
C GLN A 137 12.50 -9.45 18.19
N ASN A 138 13.30 -10.03 19.10
CA ASN A 138 14.41 -10.95 18.80
C ASN A 138 15.50 -10.32 17.91
N ASP A 139 15.78 -9.04 18.09
CA ASP A 139 16.77 -8.28 17.29
C ASP A 139 16.50 -8.27 15.79
N VAL A 140 15.29 -8.62 15.37
CA VAL A 140 14.87 -8.53 13.99
C VAL A 140 14.60 -7.09 13.63
N LYS A 141 15.06 -6.67 12.45
CA LYS A 141 14.87 -5.32 11.93
C LYS A 141 14.01 -5.34 10.67
N LEU A 142 13.01 -4.49 10.64
CA LEU A 142 12.29 -4.17 9.43
C LEU A 142 13.01 -3.02 8.73
N VAL A 143 13.56 -3.31 7.56
CA VAL A 143 14.23 -2.31 6.72
C VAL A 143 13.32 -1.96 5.56
N TYR A 144 13.19 -0.67 5.28
CA TYR A 144 12.39 -0.18 4.17
C TYR A 144 13.06 1.03 3.52
N GLU A 145 12.68 1.35 2.30
CA GLU A 145 13.17 2.53 1.60
C GLU A 145 12.15 3.66 1.66
N ILE A 146 12.63 4.86 1.99
CA ILE A 146 11.81 6.08 1.92
C ILE A 146 11.95 6.61 0.50
N MET A 147 10.84 6.68 -0.22
CA MET A 147 10.82 7.06 -1.62
C MET A 147 9.96 8.30 -1.85
N LYS A 148 10.32 9.08 -2.86
CA LYS A 148 9.70 10.36 -3.17
C LYS A 148 9.51 10.52 -4.68
N LYS A 149 8.39 11.12 -5.06
CA LYS A 149 8.11 11.51 -6.44
C LYS A 149 7.51 12.91 -6.47
N LYS A 150 8.02 13.75 -7.37
CA LYS A 150 7.39 15.03 -7.69
C LYS A 150 6.24 14.80 -8.67
N LEU A 151 5.06 15.28 -8.32
CA LEU A 151 3.88 15.18 -9.18
C LEU A 151 3.93 16.23 -10.28
N ALA A 152 3.41 15.87 -11.46
CA ALA A 152 3.27 16.82 -12.54
C ALA A 152 2.28 17.92 -12.14
N ALA A 153 2.59 19.18 -12.48
CA ALA A 153 1.65 20.27 -12.33
C ALA A 153 0.42 20.02 -13.21
N ILE A 154 -0.76 20.24 -12.65
CA ILE A 154 -2.03 20.18 -13.38
C ILE A 154 -2.26 21.54 -14.05
#